data_7b46c158f62d222aaa4d5de0c4058f43
#
_entry.id   7b46c158f62d222aaa4d5de0c4058f43
#
_cell.length_a   1.000
_cell.length_b   1.000
_cell.length_c   1.000
_cell.angle_alpha   90.00
_cell.angle_beta   90.00
_cell.angle_gamma   90.00
#
_symmetry.space_group_name_H-M   'P 1'
#
loop_
_entity.id
_entity.type
_entity.pdbx_description
1 polymer ?
#
loop_
_entity_poly.entity_id
_entity_poly.type
_entity_poly.pdbx_seq_one_letter_code
_entity_poly.pdbx_strand_id
1 'polypeptide(L)'
;LSTEQEKVTLTNPMNFSEPDAEAGIAAQGVKDRPSVIRAWCMYDWANSVYNLCITTAIFPIYYSSLSAAVSAQNGWTRPVANRLGQASESVSFLRLGSWEVPASSLYSYALALAYLSIAMVSPLLSGMADYGARRKAMMNLFITVGSLACVGLYGMTVDTWAWGIFCFVLAAFSWAGSALFYNAFLPVIASPSRIDAVSAKGFAYGYVGSVVLLVINLAFIMNPGWLGMDTGQVTRLSFVSVGLWWWGFSRITLAGLPGEEASGQAGLRTTALGWLRIGWSELRGV
;
A
#
# COMPACT_ATOMS: atom_id res chain seq x y z
N LEU A 1 -12.25 -9.30 74.80
CA LEU A 1 -11.29 -9.25 73.71
C LEU A 1 -11.95 -9.88 72.47
N SER A 2 -12.67 -9.07 71.74
CA SER A 2 -13.37 -9.43 70.51
C SER A 2 -12.43 -9.25 69.30
N THR A 3 -12.23 -10.29 68.58
CA THR A 3 -11.55 -10.27 67.24
C THR A 3 -12.61 -10.05 66.17
N GLU A 4 -12.60 -8.86 65.59
CA GLU A 4 -13.34 -8.49 64.39
C GLU A 4 -12.68 -9.15 63.21
N GLN A 5 -13.34 -10.09 62.58
CA GLN A 5 -12.93 -10.64 61.27
C GLN A 5 -13.45 -9.72 60.13
N GLU A 6 -12.54 -9.01 59.51
CA GLU A 6 -12.78 -8.20 58.33
C GLU A 6 -13.14 -9.15 57.16
N LYS A 7 -14.42 -9.16 56.77
CA LYS A 7 -14.90 -9.82 55.57
C LYS A 7 -14.40 -9.07 54.35
N VAL A 8 -13.32 -9.55 53.70
CA VAL A 8 -12.94 -9.14 52.36
C VAL A 8 -14.03 -9.58 51.40
N THR A 9 -14.81 -8.63 50.93
CA THR A 9 -15.82 -8.82 49.91
C THR A 9 -15.07 -9.05 48.60
N LEU A 10 -15.00 -10.30 48.13
CA LEU A 10 -14.56 -10.65 46.80
C LEU A 10 -15.50 -9.97 45.80
N THR A 11 -15.00 -8.92 45.14
CA THR A 11 -15.67 -8.26 44.04
C THR A 11 -15.90 -9.29 42.92
N ASN A 12 -17.16 -9.35 42.50
CA ASN A 12 -17.75 -10.18 41.48
C ASN A 12 -16.86 -10.31 40.24
N PRO A 13 -16.58 -11.52 39.72
CA PRO A 13 -15.92 -11.65 38.43
C PRO A 13 -16.77 -10.99 37.36
N MET A 14 -16.15 -10.16 36.53
CA MET A 14 -16.79 -9.47 35.40
C MET A 14 -17.65 -10.46 34.61
N ASN A 15 -18.94 -10.24 34.63
CA ASN A 15 -19.91 -11.02 33.87
C ASN A 15 -19.78 -10.62 32.39
N PHE A 16 -18.94 -11.33 31.65
CA PHE A 16 -18.87 -11.17 30.18
C PHE A 16 -20.24 -11.62 29.65
N SER A 17 -20.85 -10.78 28.81
CA SER A 17 -22.07 -11.13 28.09
C SER A 17 -21.78 -12.32 27.17
N GLU A 18 -22.78 -13.23 26.99
CA GLU A 18 -22.64 -14.41 26.09
C GLU A 18 -22.05 -14.05 24.71
N PRO A 19 -22.42 -12.91 24.06
CA PRO A 19 -21.82 -12.50 22.80
C PRO A 19 -20.30 -12.23 22.89
N ASP A 20 -19.81 -11.74 24.03
CA ASP A 20 -18.38 -11.46 24.21
C ASP A 20 -17.56 -12.75 24.39
N ALA A 21 -18.17 -13.77 25.00
CA ALA A 21 -17.57 -15.09 25.17
C ALA A 21 -17.52 -15.85 23.84
N GLU A 22 -18.58 -15.81 23.02
CA GLU A 22 -18.61 -16.42 21.69
C GLU A 22 -17.64 -15.74 20.72
N ALA A 23 -17.55 -14.41 20.72
CA ALA A 23 -16.57 -13.66 19.96
C ALA A 23 -15.13 -13.99 20.37
N GLY A 24 -14.86 -14.16 21.66
CA GLY A 24 -13.58 -14.60 22.20
C GLY A 24 -13.19 -16.01 21.74
N ILE A 25 -14.13 -16.95 21.73
CA ILE A 25 -13.94 -18.33 21.24
C ILE A 25 -13.70 -18.34 19.73
N ALA A 26 -14.46 -17.55 18.97
CA ALA A 26 -14.29 -17.43 17.52
C ALA A 26 -12.92 -16.82 17.16
N ALA A 27 -12.47 -15.79 17.89
CA ALA A 27 -11.17 -15.18 17.72
C ALA A 27 -10.01 -16.14 18.05
N GLN A 28 -10.12 -16.94 19.11
CA GLN A 28 -9.15 -17.98 19.44
C GLN A 28 -9.10 -19.07 18.37
N GLY A 29 -10.24 -19.40 17.75
CA GLY A 29 -10.31 -20.39 16.67
C GLY A 29 -9.64 -19.98 15.37
N VAL A 30 -9.27 -18.69 15.17
CA VAL A 30 -8.63 -18.17 13.95
C VAL A 30 -7.11 -18.04 14.07
N LYS A 31 -6.62 -17.80 15.31
CA LYS A 31 -5.18 -17.59 15.56
C LYS A 31 -4.35 -18.82 15.15
N ASP A 32 -3.22 -18.53 14.55
CA ASP A 32 -2.20 -19.49 14.14
C ASP A 32 -2.65 -20.57 13.13
N ARG A 33 -3.82 -20.41 12.51
CA ARG A 33 -4.27 -21.33 11.45
C ARG A 33 -3.38 -21.22 10.22
N PRO A 34 -2.76 -22.34 9.75
CA PRO A 34 -1.84 -22.30 8.61
C PRO A 34 -2.47 -21.78 7.31
N SER A 35 -3.77 -22.03 7.10
CA SER A 35 -4.52 -21.54 5.92
C SER A 35 -4.67 -20.03 5.92
N VAL A 36 -5.00 -19.45 7.07
CA VAL A 36 -5.17 -18.00 7.25
C VAL A 36 -3.83 -17.27 7.12
N ILE A 37 -2.77 -17.82 7.75
CA ILE A 37 -1.41 -17.29 7.63
C ILE A 37 -0.93 -17.34 6.17
N ARG A 38 -1.18 -18.43 5.43
CA ARG A 38 -0.83 -18.50 4.00
C ARG A 38 -1.60 -17.46 3.19
N ALA A 39 -2.89 -17.29 3.43
CA ALA A 39 -3.70 -16.28 2.75
C ALA A 39 -3.19 -14.86 3.05
N TRP A 40 -2.77 -14.60 4.29
CA TRP A 40 -2.15 -13.33 4.67
C TRP A 40 -0.82 -13.11 3.94
N CYS A 41 0.09 -14.08 3.93
CA CYS A 41 1.35 -13.98 3.19
C CYS A 41 1.17 -13.79 1.68
N MET A 42 0.08 -14.29 1.10
CA MET A 42 -0.25 -14.08 -0.33
C MET A 42 -0.50 -12.61 -0.66
N TYR A 43 -0.78 -11.76 0.35
CA TYR A 43 -0.86 -10.33 0.09
C TYR A 43 0.50 -9.71 -0.22
N ASP A 44 1.54 -10.08 0.52
CA ASP A 44 2.90 -9.62 0.21
C ASP A 44 3.37 -10.11 -1.17
N TRP A 45 3.04 -11.36 -1.54
CA TRP A 45 3.24 -11.85 -2.90
C TRP A 45 2.55 -10.97 -3.94
N ALA A 46 1.35 -10.47 -3.62
CA ALA A 46 0.54 -9.67 -4.54
C ALA A 46 1.03 -8.21 -4.62
N ASN A 47 1.33 -7.55 -3.50
CA ASN A 47 1.54 -6.10 -3.47
C ASN A 47 3.00 -5.66 -3.59
N SER A 48 3.97 -6.52 -3.24
CA SER A 48 5.39 -6.18 -3.30
C SER A 48 5.89 -5.93 -4.73
N VAL A 49 5.17 -6.47 -5.73
CA VAL A 49 5.43 -6.19 -7.14
C VAL A 49 5.32 -4.71 -7.48
N TYR A 50 4.41 -3.96 -6.83
CA TYR A 50 4.30 -2.52 -7.03
C TYR A 50 5.60 -1.81 -6.61
N ASN A 51 6.08 -2.10 -5.42
CA ASN A 51 7.28 -1.44 -4.90
C ASN A 51 8.52 -1.78 -5.73
N LEU A 52 8.75 -3.06 -6.05
CA LEU A 52 9.93 -3.48 -6.81
C LEU A 52 9.84 -3.09 -8.29
N CYS A 53 8.76 -3.44 -8.98
CA CYS A 53 8.65 -3.22 -10.42
C CYS A 53 8.36 -1.76 -10.76
N ILE A 54 7.41 -1.11 -10.08
CA ILE A 54 7.04 0.28 -10.42
C ILE A 54 7.96 1.24 -9.68
N THR A 55 7.91 1.34 -8.35
CA THR A 55 8.61 2.41 -7.63
C THR A 55 10.13 2.33 -7.78
N THR A 56 10.71 1.13 -7.84
CA THR A 56 12.17 0.97 -7.76
C THR A 56 12.85 0.71 -9.11
N ALA A 57 12.29 -0.17 -9.95
CA ALA A 57 13.05 -0.67 -11.11
C ALA A 57 12.62 -0.06 -12.45
N ILE A 58 11.36 -0.19 -12.85
CA ILE A 58 10.93 0.08 -14.23
C ILE A 58 10.48 1.54 -14.42
N PHE A 59 9.62 2.03 -13.53
CA PHE A 59 9.03 3.37 -13.70
C PHE A 59 10.06 4.51 -13.66
N PRO A 60 11.07 4.52 -12.76
CA PRO A 60 12.07 5.60 -12.76
C PRO A 60 12.83 5.73 -14.07
N ILE A 61 13.18 4.60 -14.69
CA ILE A 61 13.89 4.56 -15.99
C ILE A 61 12.97 5.06 -17.11
N TYR A 62 11.74 4.53 -17.15
CA TYR A 62 10.75 4.96 -18.15
C TYR A 62 10.44 6.45 -18.02
N TYR A 63 10.21 6.93 -16.79
CA TYR A 63 9.93 8.32 -16.49
C TYR A 63 11.09 9.24 -16.90
N SER A 64 12.33 8.86 -16.61
CA SER A 64 13.51 9.64 -17.00
C SER A 64 13.59 9.82 -18.53
N SER A 65 13.43 8.73 -19.28
CA SER A 65 13.44 8.78 -20.74
C SER A 65 12.27 9.59 -21.30
N LEU A 66 11.08 9.39 -20.75
CA LEU A 66 9.87 10.10 -21.16
C LEU A 66 9.97 11.60 -20.87
N SER A 67 10.40 11.98 -19.67
CA SER A 67 10.52 13.38 -19.28
C SER A 67 11.58 14.13 -20.09
N ALA A 68 12.66 13.45 -20.49
CA ALA A 68 13.65 14.00 -21.42
C ALA A 68 13.03 14.25 -22.79
N ALA A 69 12.22 13.32 -23.31
CA ALA A 69 11.51 13.49 -24.58
C ALA A 69 10.50 14.65 -24.52
N VAL A 70 9.70 14.74 -23.45
CA VAL A 70 8.75 15.86 -23.22
C VAL A 70 9.49 17.19 -23.19
N SER A 71 10.59 17.26 -22.46
CA SER A 71 11.40 18.46 -22.34
C SER A 71 12.02 18.89 -23.66
N ALA A 72 12.54 17.93 -24.42
CA ALA A 72 13.12 18.19 -25.76
C ALA A 72 12.07 18.69 -26.75
N GLN A 73 10.91 18.03 -26.81
CA GLN A 73 9.81 18.40 -27.71
C GLN A 73 9.29 19.81 -27.47
N ASN A 74 9.28 20.27 -26.20
CA ASN A 74 8.77 21.57 -25.80
C ASN A 74 9.86 22.66 -25.63
N GLY A 75 11.13 22.33 -25.87
CA GLY A 75 12.23 23.30 -25.70
C GLY A 75 12.49 23.66 -24.24
N TRP A 76 12.19 22.77 -23.30
CA TRP A 76 12.35 22.99 -21.84
C TRP A 76 13.66 22.41 -21.29
N THR A 77 14.57 22.00 -22.16
CA THR A 77 15.92 21.53 -21.78
C THR A 77 16.84 22.73 -21.63
N ARG A 78 17.55 22.81 -20.51
CA ARG A 78 18.48 23.92 -20.20
C ARG A 78 19.84 23.38 -19.79
N PRO A 79 20.94 24.00 -20.25
CA PRO A 79 22.28 23.72 -19.72
C PRO A 79 22.35 24.24 -18.27
N VAL A 80 22.81 23.41 -17.35
CA VAL A 80 23.08 23.78 -15.97
C VAL A 80 24.58 23.80 -15.73
N ALA A 81 25.08 24.91 -15.20
CA ALA A 81 26.49 25.03 -14.85
C ALA A 81 26.80 24.15 -13.63
N ASN A 82 27.92 23.45 -13.68
CA ASN A 82 28.47 22.76 -12.51
C ASN A 82 28.99 23.79 -11.49
N ARG A 83 29.45 23.33 -10.32
CA ARG A 83 30.01 24.20 -9.26
C ARG A 83 31.19 25.05 -9.71
N LEU A 84 31.80 24.75 -10.85
CA LEU A 84 32.93 25.46 -11.45
C LEU A 84 32.49 26.44 -12.55
N GLY A 85 31.17 26.64 -12.74
CA GLY A 85 30.65 27.56 -13.75
C GLY A 85 30.70 27.02 -15.19
N GLN A 86 31.07 25.75 -15.40
CA GLN A 86 31.11 25.13 -16.73
C GLN A 86 29.75 24.51 -17.01
N ALA A 87 29.20 24.71 -18.21
CA ALA A 87 28.00 24.02 -18.68
C ALA A 87 28.33 22.52 -18.83
N SER A 88 27.86 21.68 -17.89
CA SER A 88 28.24 20.27 -17.86
C SER A 88 27.12 19.32 -18.23
N GLU A 89 25.87 19.65 -17.97
CA GLU A 89 24.74 18.76 -18.23
C GLU A 89 23.52 19.54 -18.69
N SER A 90 22.75 18.97 -19.59
CA SER A 90 21.42 19.45 -19.94
C SER A 90 20.39 18.86 -18.97
N VAL A 91 19.69 19.70 -18.23
CA VAL A 91 18.63 19.29 -17.32
C VAL A 91 17.28 19.44 -18.00
N SER A 92 16.49 18.40 -17.94
CA SER A 92 15.11 18.38 -18.42
C SER A 92 14.18 19.00 -17.40
N PHE A 93 13.33 19.93 -17.85
CA PHE A 93 12.30 20.54 -17.02
C PHE A 93 10.91 20.12 -17.50
N LEU A 94 9.96 20.09 -16.58
CA LEU A 94 8.54 19.90 -16.88
C LEU A 94 7.76 21.12 -16.35
N ARG A 95 6.69 21.48 -17.03
CA ARG A 95 5.85 22.61 -16.65
C ARG A 95 4.51 22.14 -16.09
N LEU A 96 4.22 22.52 -14.86
CA LEU A 96 2.92 22.39 -14.20
C LEU A 96 2.26 23.78 -14.11
N GLY A 97 1.48 24.14 -15.12
CA GLY A 97 0.97 25.50 -15.26
C GLY A 97 2.10 26.51 -15.45
N SER A 98 2.25 27.47 -14.53
CA SER A 98 3.34 28.45 -14.53
C SER A 98 4.64 27.96 -13.87
N TRP A 99 4.64 26.79 -13.25
CA TRP A 99 5.80 26.29 -12.50
C TRP A 99 6.66 25.38 -13.38
N GLU A 100 7.95 25.69 -13.42
CA GLU A 100 8.97 24.85 -14.05
C GLU A 100 9.69 24.04 -12.96
N VAL A 101 9.68 22.74 -13.10
CA VAL A 101 10.28 21.83 -12.12
C VAL A 101 11.26 20.90 -12.84
N PRO A 102 12.48 20.71 -12.33
CA PRO A 102 13.37 19.67 -12.86
C PRO A 102 12.65 18.30 -12.86
N ALA A 103 12.75 17.58 -13.95
CA ALA A 103 12.03 16.31 -14.12
C ALA A 103 12.37 15.30 -12.99
N SER A 104 13.64 15.20 -12.61
CA SER A 104 14.09 14.34 -11.51
C SER A 104 13.45 14.72 -10.16
N SER A 105 13.32 16.02 -9.90
CA SER A 105 12.68 16.54 -8.68
C SER A 105 11.18 16.26 -8.65
N LEU A 106 10.51 16.34 -9.80
CA LEU A 106 9.08 16.07 -9.89
C LEU A 106 8.73 14.63 -9.52
N TYR A 107 9.56 13.65 -9.92
CA TYR A 107 9.40 12.26 -9.48
C TYR A 107 9.46 12.14 -7.95
N SER A 108 10.50 12.74 -7.35
CA SER A 108 10.67 12.72 -5.89
C SER A 108 9.54 13.43 -5.16
N TYR A 109 9.06 14.55 -5.69
CA TYR A 109 7.92 15.28 -5.12
C TYR A 109 6.61 14.49 -5.25
N ALA A 110 6.40 13.79 -6.36
CA ALA A 110 5.24 12.93 -6.56
C ALA A 110 5.22 11.79 -5.53
N LEU A 111 6.36 11.15 -5.30
CA LEU A 111 6.49 10.09 -4.30
C LEU A 111 6.33 10.64 -2.88
N ALA A 112 6.95 11.78 -2.57
CA ALA A 112 6.79 12.45 -1.27
C ALA A 112 5.34 12.87 -1.01
N LEU A 113 4.64 13.38 -2.02
CA LEU A 113 3.22 13.74 -1.92
C LEU A 113 2.36 12.52 -1.59
N ALA A 114 2.61 11.38 -2.23
CA ALA A 114 1.86 10.15 -1.94
C ALA A 114 2.06 9.70 -0.49
N TYR A 115 3.31 9.65 -0.01
CA TYR A 115 3.60 9.23 1.37
C TYR A 115 3.15 10.26 2.42
N LEU A 116 3.27 11.55 2.13
CA LEU A 116 2.75 12.59 3.02
C LEU A 116 1.21 12.50 3.13
N SER A 117 0.54 12.30 2.00
CA SER A 117 -0.93 12.17 1.98
C SER A 117 -1.39 10.98 2.82
N ILE A 118 -0.74 9.82 2.71
CA ILE A 118 -1.12 8.67 3.53
C ILE A 118 -0.75 8.89 5.00
N ALA A 119 0.37 9.53 5.30
CA ALA A 119 0.75 9.86 6.67
C ALA A 119 -0.27 10.77 7.36
N MET A 120 -0.80 11.77 6.64
CA MET A 120 -1.84 12.66 7.15
C MET A 120 -3.19 11.96 7.37
N VAL A 121 -3.52 10.98 6.54
CA VAL A 121 -4.80 10.26 6.60
C VAL A 121 -4.69 9.00 7.48
N SER A 122 -3.49 8.50 7.76
CA SER A 122 -3.26 7.25 8.48
C SER A 122 -3.93 7.17 9.87
N PRO A 123 -3.97 8.23 10.71
CA PRO A 123 -4.66 8.14 12.00
C PRO A 123 -6.16 7.87 11.84
N LEU A 124 -6.78 8.48 10.82
CA LEU A 124 -8.18 8.23 10.50
C LEU A 124 -8.38 6.78 10.02
N LEU A 125 -7.50 6.31 9.13
CA LEU A 125 -7.55 4.95 8.59
C LEU A 125 -7.27 3.90 9.67
N SER A 126 -6.35 4.16 10.62
CA SER A 126 -6.08 3.28 11.76
C SER A 126 -7.30 3.16 12.66
N GLY A 127 -7.95 4.26 13.02
CA GLY A 127 -9.21 4.22 13.76
C GLY A 127 -10.28 3.39 13.05
N MET A 128 -10.39 3.51 11.73
CA MET A 128 -11.30 2.66 10.94
C MET A 128 -10.88 1.19 10.91
N ALA A 129 -9.56 0.90 10.95
CA ALA A 129 -9.04 -0.47 10.97
C ALA A 129 -9.24 -1.12 12.34
N ASP A 130 -9.13 -0.38 13.43
CA ASP A 130 -9.19 -0.91 14.78
C ASP A 130 -10.63 -1.04 15.30
N TYR A 131 -11.48 -0.05 15.02
CA TYR A 131 -12.85 0.02 15.56
C TYR A 131 -13.95 -0.28 14.52
N GLY A 132 -13.61 -0.41 13.23
CA GLY A 132 -14.57 -0.56 12.15
C GLY A 132 -14.67 -1.95 11.60
N ALA A 133 -15.91 -2.43 11.47
CA ALA A 133 -16.26 -3.68 10.81
C ALA A 133 -16.02 -3.65 9.28
N ARG A 134 -15.02 -2.90 8.78
CA ARG A 134 -14.79 -2.69 7.33
C ARG A 134 -13.33 -2.85 6.89
N ARG A 135 -12.51 -3.47 7.72
CA ARG A 135 -11.07 -3.66 7.46
C ARG A 135 -10.80 -4.28 6.09
N LYS A 136 -11.51 -5.39 5.78
CA LYS A 136 -11.43 -6.05 4.46
C LYS A 136 -11.95 -5.20 3.31
N ALA A 137 -13.05 -4.48 3.52
CA ALA A 137 -13.65 -3.65 2.49
C ALA A 137 -12.73 -2.47 2.13
N MET A 138 -12.13 -1.83 3.14
CA MET A 138 -11.16 -0.73 2.93
C MET A 138 -9.89 -1.24 2.26
N MET A 139 -9.34 -2.36 2.73
CA MET A 139 -8.20 -3.02 2.07
C MET A 139 -8.50 -3.30 0.59
N ASN A 140 -9.69 -3.86 0.29
CA ASN A 140 -10.11 -4.14 -1.09
C ASN A 140 -10.28 -2.86 -1.93
N LEU A 141 -10.78 -1.77 -1.35
CA LEU A 141 -10.90 -0.47 -2.02
C LEU A 141 -9.51 0.02 -2.46
N PHE A 142 -8.55 0.08 -1.55
CA PHE A 142 -7.18 0.51 -1.86
C PHE A 142 -6.51 -0.40 -2.88
N ILE A 143 -6.66 -1.72 -2.76
CA ILE A 143 -6.15 -2.68 -3.76
C ILE A 143 -6.73 -2.37 -5.13
N THR A 144 -8.03 -2.18 -5.23
CA THR A 144 -8.70 -1.95 -6.52
C THR A 144 -8.28 -0.63 -7.13
N VAL A 145 -8.28 0.46 -6.35
CA VAL A 145 -7.86 1.79 -6.83
C VAL A 145 -6.39 1.78 -7.24
N GLY A 146 -5.50 1.19 -6.43
CA GLY A 146 -4.08 1.10 -6.73
C GLY A 146 -3.78 0.26 -7.97
N SER A 147 -4.45 -0.89 -8.12
CA SER A 147 -4.31 -1.74 -9.30
C SER A 147 -4.81 -1.06 -10.56
N LEU A 148 -5.95 -0.38 -10.51
CA LEU A 148 -6.45 0.43 -11.63
C LEU A 148 -5.52 1.59 -11.98
N ALA A 149 -4.92 2.23 -10.97
CA ALA A 149 -3.93 3.27 -11.20
C ALA A 149 -2.67 2.71 -11.89
N CYS A 150 -2.21 1.50 -11.52
CA CYS A 150 -1.12 0.81 -12.23
C CYS A 150 -1.49 0.53 -13.70
N VAL A 151 -2.72 0.07 -13.97
CA VAL A 151 -3.23 -0.11 -15.35
C VAL A 151 -3.29 1.23 -16.08
N GLY A 152 -3.72 2.30 -15.39
CA GLY A 152 -3.77 3.67 -15.92
C GLY A 152 -2.42 4.22 -16.36
N LEU A 153 -1.31 3.74 -15.77
CA LEU A 153 0.06 4.10 -16.20
C LEU A 153 0.36 3.68 -17.64
N TYR A 154 -0.37 2.72 -18.22
CA TYR A 154 -0.26 2.39 -19.65
C TYR A 154 -0.51 3.60 -20.55
N GLY A 155 -1.40 4.50 -20.13
CA GLY A 155 -1.71 5.73 -20.84
C GLY A 155 -0.65 6.83 -20.73
N MET A 156 0.47 6.60 -20.02
CA MET A 156 1.53 7.59 -19.88
C MET A 156 2.39 7.68 -21.15
N THR A 157 2.24 8.76 -21.89
CA THR A 157 3.00 9.09 -23.10
C THR A 157 3.57 10.50 -22.99
N VAL A 158 4.30 10.95 -24.02
CA VAL A 158 4.85 12.33 -24.07
C VAL A 158 3.74 13.37 -23.92
N ASP A 159 2.57 13.14 -24.51
CA ASP A 159 1.43 14.08 -24.48
C ASP A 159 0.61 13.97 -23.20
N THR A 160 0.68 12.83 -22.51
CA THR A 160 -0.14 12.51 -21.32
C THR A 160 0.72 12.25 -20.09
N TRP A 161 1.91 12.81 -20.02
CA TRP A 161 2.84 12.58 -18.90
C TRP A 161 2.24 12.96 -17.53
N ALA A 162 1.44 14.03 -17.47
CA ALA A 162 0.79 14.47 -16.23
C ALA A 162 -0.24 13.44 -15.72
N TRP A 163 -0.97 12.77 -16.63
CA TRP A 163 -1.82 11.63 -16.29
C TRP A 163 -1.02 10.50 -15.64
N GLY A 164 0.16 10.20 -16.20
CA GLY A 164 1.04 9.17 -15.63
C GLY A 164 1.50 9.51 -14.22
N ILE A 165 1.88 10.77 -13.95
CA ILE A 165 2.24 11.24 -12.59
C ILE A 165 1.05 11.10 -11.64
N PHE A 166 -0.15 11.49 -12.06
CA PHE A 166 -1.36 11.30 -11.27
C PHE A 166 -1.60 9.83 -10.91
N CYS A 167 -1.54 8.94 -11.90
CA CYS A 167 -1.67 7.49 -11.67
C CYS A 167 -0.59 6.95 -10.74
N PHE A 168 0.66 7.41 -10.88
CA PHE A 168 1.76 7.00 -10.00
C PHE A 168 1.51 7.40 -8.54
N VAL A 169 1.12 8.65 -8.28
CA VAL A 169 0.78 9.14 -6.93
C VAL A 169 -0.39 8.35 -6.34
N LEU A 170 -1.44 8.12 -7.14
CA LEU A 170 -2.62 7.38 -6.71
C LEU A 170 -2.30 5.91 -6.38
N ALA A 171 -1.43 5.27 -7.18
CA ALA A 171 -0.97 3.90 -6.93
C ALA A 171 -0.12 3.82 -5.67
N ALA A 172 0.82 4.77 -5.44
CA ALA A 172 1.65 4.83 -4.25
C ALA A 172 0.83 5.05 -2.97
N PHE A 173 -0.11 5.99 -3.02
CA PHE A 173 -1.06 6.24 -1.93
C PHE A 173 -1.89 4.99 -1.61
N SER A 174 -2.41 4.33 -2.63
CA SER A 174 -3.23 3.14 -2.47
C SER A 174 -2.44 1.94 -1.96
N TRP A 175 -1.18 1.79 -2.40
CA TRP A 175 -0.28 0.77 -1.91
C TRP A 175 -0.04 0.92 -0.40
N ALA A 176 0.32 2.11 0.05
CA ALA A 176 0.55 2.40 1.45
C ALA A 176 -0.74 2.27 2.29
N GLY A 177 -1.88 2.74 1.78
CA GLY A 177 -3.18 2.60 2.44
C GLY A 177 -3.62 1.15 2.61
N SER A 178 -3.43 0.31 1.58
CA SER A 178 -3.75 -1.11 1.67
C SER A 178 -2.85 -1.87 2.64
N ALA A 179 -1.56 -1.49 2.72
CA ALA A 179 -0.61 -2.08 3.66
C ALA A 179 -0.97 -1.78 5.13
N LEU A 180 -1.56 -0.62 5.41
CA LEU A 180 -2.04 -0.28 6.75
C LEU A 180 -3.12 -1.28 7.21
N PHE A 181 -4.14 -1.52 6.38
CA PHE A 181 -5.20 -2.49 6.71
C PHE A 181 -4.69 -3.93 6.73
N TYR A 182 -3.76 -4.28 5.85
CA TYR A 182 -3.09 -5.57 5.84
C TYR A 182 -2.36 -5.87 7.15
N ASN A 183 -1.55 -4.92 7.64
CA ASN A 183 -0.81 -5.05 8.88
C ASN A 183 -1.74 -5.16 10.09
N ALA A 184 -2.90 -4.51 10.08
CA ALA A 184 -3.89 -4.60 11.14
C ALA A 184 -4.51 -6.01 11.32
N PHE A 185 -4.35 -6.92 10.35
CA PHE A 185 -4.74 -8.32 10.52
C PHE A 185 -3.71 -9.16 11.28
N LEU A 186 -2.44 -8.77 11.30
CA LEU A 186 -1.37 -9.59 11.88
C LEU A 186 -1.61 -9.98 13.35
N PRO A 187 -1.95 -9.06 14.27
CA PRO A 187 -2.25 -9.42 15.68
C PRO A 187 -3.54 -10.24 15.83
N VAL A 188 -4.42 -10.23 14.84
CA VAL A 188 -5.66 -11.02 14.85
C VAL A 188 -5.40 -12.48 14.49
N ILE A 189 -4.48 -12.73 13.55
CA ILE A 189 -4.24 -14.05 12.94
C ILE A 189 -3.05 -14.79 13.55
N ALA A 190 -2.14 -14.09 14.25
CA ALA A 190 -0.95 -14.66 14.86
C ALA A 190 -0.91 -14.41 16.38
N SER A 191 -0.44 -15.41 17.13
CA SER A 191 -0.14 -15.25 18.55
C SER A 191 1.11 -14.37 18.74
N PRO A 192 1.25 -13.66 19.89
CA PRO A 192 2.39 -12.77 20.13
C PRO A 192 3.75 -13.44 19.93
N SER A 193 3.87 -14.71 20.28
CA SER A 193 5.11 -15.51 20.11
C SER A 193 5.43 -15.85 18.65
N ARG A 194 4.49 -15.68 17.72
CA ARG A 194 4.65 -16.05 16.29
C ARG A 194 4.58 -14.88 15.32
N ILE A 195 4.25 -13.67 15.79
CA ILE A 195 4.08 -12.48 14.94
C ILE A 195 5.32 -12.26 14.06
N ASP A 196 6.52 -12.30 14.64
CA ASP A 196 7.76 -12.07 13.90
C ASP A 196 8.00 -13.13 12.83
N ALA A 197 7.77 -14.39 13.16
CA ALA A 197 7.93 -15.50 12.19
C ALA A 197 6.89 -15.42 11.06
N VAL A 198 5.65 -15.03 11.35
CA VAL A 198 4.60 -14.82 10.34
C VAL A 198 4.94 -13.63 9.44
N SER A 199 5.38 -12.52 10.02
CA SER A 199 5.81 -11.32 9.30
C SER A 199 7.00 -11.63 8.37
N ALA A 200 8.04 -12.31 8.88
CA ALA A 200 9.18 -12.72 8.07
C ALA A 200 8.78 -13.62 6.90
N LYS A 201 7.80 -14.52 7.13
CA LYS A 201 7.26 -15.37 6.07
C LYS A 201 6.52 -14.55 5.00
N GLY A 202 5.74 -13.55 5.38
CA GLY A 202 5.10 -12.61 4.45
C GLY A 202 6.12 -11.91 3.57
N PHE A 203 7.16 -11.31 4.17
CA PHE A 203 8.25 -10.68 3.43
C PHE A 203 8.91 -11.64 2.43
N ALA A 204 9.19 -12.90 2.83
CA ALA A 204 9.77 -13.89 1.91
C ALA A 204 8.87 -14.14 0.69
N TYR A 205 7.55 -14.26 0.89
CA TYR A 205 6.59 -14.35 -0.21
C TYR A 205 6.63 -13.11 -1.11
N GLY A 206 6.69 -11.91 -0.53
CA GLY A 206 6.78 -10.66 -1.25
C GLY A 206 8.03 -10.55 -2.13
N TYR A 207 9.18 -10.91 -1.59
CA TYR A 207 10.43 -10.93 -2.35
C TYR A 207 10.36 -11.88 -3.54
N VAL A 208 9.92 -13.12 -3.32
CA VAL A 208 9.83 -14.08 -4.41
C VAL A 208 8.83 -13.64 -5.48
N GLY A 209 7.62 -13.21 -5.09
CA GLY A 209 6.59 -12.76 -6.03
C GLY A 209 7.04 -11.56 -6.87
N SER A 210 7.67 -10.57 -6.22
CA SER A 210 8.13 -9.36 -6.89
C SER A 210 9.30 -9.62 -7.85
N VAL A 211 10.25 -10.48 -7.47
CA VAL A 211 11.36 -10.86 -8.35
C VAL A 211 10.86 -11.66 -9.55
N VAL A 212 9.93 -12.60 -9.35
CA VAL A 212 9.35 -13.38 -10.46
C VAL A 212 8.70 -12.46 -11.49
N LEU A 213 7.84 -11.52 -11.07
CA LEU A 213 7.20 -10.62 -12.02
C LEU A 213 8.20 -9.64 -12.64
N LEU A 214 9.19 -9.15 -11.87
CA LEU A 214 10.22 -8.27 -12.42
C LEU A 214 11.02 -8.97 -13.53
N VAL A 215 11.46 -10.21 -13.32
CA VAL A 215 12.21 -10.98 -14.32
C VAL A 215 11.38 -11.19 -15.57
N ILE A 216 10.09 -11.53 -15.43
CA ILE A 216 9.17 -11.67 -16.57
C ILE A 216 9.07 -10.35 -17.34
N ASN A 217 8.83 -9.24 -16.65
CA ASN A 217 8.70 -7.93 -17.29
C ASN A 217 10.01 -7.50 -17.98
N LEU A 218 11.17 -7.70 -17.34
CA LEU A 218 12.45 -7.36 -17.94
C LEU A 218 12.74 -8.22 -19.18
N ALA A 219 12.39 -9.51 -19.17
CA ALA A 219 12.56 -10.38 -20.32
C ALA A 219 11.79 -9.84 -21.56
N PHE A 220 10.55 -9.38 -21.37
CA PHE A 220 9.76 -8.76 -22.44
C PHE A 220 10.29 -7.39 -22.85
N ILE A 221 10.68 -6.53 -21.90
CA ILE A 221 11.25 -5.19 -22.18
C ILE A 221 12.56 -5.31 -22.99
N MET A 222 13.38 -6.30 -22.68
CA MET A 222 14.64 -6.55 -23.41
C MET A 222 14.42 -7.20 -24.78
N ASN A 223 13.27 -7.84 -25.01
CA ASN A 223 12.91 -8.51 -26.26
C ASN A 223 11.53 -8.06 -26.77
N PRO A 224 11.34 -6.76 -27.06
CA PRO A 224 10.02 -6.22 -27.41
C PRO A 224 9.46 -6.83 -28.71
N GLY A 225 10.33 -7.34 -29.57
CA GLY A 225 9.95 -8.05 -30.80
C GLY A 225 9.12 -9.32 -30.55
N TRP A 226 9.17 -9.94 -29.37
CA TRP A 226 8.31 -11.08 -29.05
C TRP A 226 6.82 -10.72 -29.05
N LEU A 227 6.51 -9.46 -28.80
CA LEU A 227 5.13 -8.94 -28.80
C LEU A 227 4.83 -8.11 -30.06
N GLY A 228 5.81 -7.90 -30.94
CA GLY A 228 5.66 -7.02 -32.09
C GLY A 228 5.45 -5.54 -31.73
N MET A 229 5.94 -5.13 -30.56
CA MET A 229 5.78 -3.80 -29.98
C MET A 229 7.12 -3.07 -29.88
N ASP A 230 7.09 -1.75 -29.68
CA ASP A 230 8.28 -1.00 -29.29
C ASP A 230 8.57 -1.11 -27.78
N THR A 231 9.80 -0.79 -27.37
CA THR A 231 10.25 -0.90 -25.97
C THR A 231 9.39 -0.06 -25.04
N GLY A 232 8.93 1.13 -25.46
CA GLY A 232 8.09 2.01 -24.65
C GLY A 232 6.70 1.40 -24.42
N GLN A 233 6.12 0.77 -25.45
CA GLN A 233 4.84 0.07 -25.34
C GLN A 233 4.96 -1.13 -24.38
N VAL A 234 6.01 -1.95 -24.52
CA VAL A 234 6.24 -3.11 -23.64
C VAL A 234 6.50 -2.65 -22.22
N THR A 235 7.25 -1.56 -22.02
CA THR A 235 7.47 -1.00 -20.68
C THR A 235 6.14 -0.56 -20.04
N ARG A 236 5.26 0.10 -20.79
CA ARG A 236 3.92 0.46 -20.29
C ARG A 236 3.05 -0.77 -20.00
N LEU A 237 3.17 -1.82 -20.82
CA LEU A 237 2.48 -3.09 -20.59
C LEU A 237 2.92 -3.75 -19.28
N SER A 238 4.19 -3.57 -18.86
CA SER A 238 4.65 -4.05 -17.55
C SER A 238 3.89 -3.43 -16.38
N PHE A 239 3.45 -2.17 -16.49
CA PHE A 239 2.63 -1.54 -15.45
C PHE A 239 1.24 -2.18 -15.36
N VAL A 240 0.66 -2.55 -16.52
CA VAL A 240 -0.61 -3.31 -16.56
C VAL A 240 -0.43 -4.67 -15.88
N SER A 241 0.66 -5.38 -16.17
CA SER A 241 0.95 -6.68 -15.56
C SER A 241 1.04 -6.58 -14.02
N VAL A 242 1.65 -5.52 -13.49
CA VAL A 242 1.71 -5.25 -12.04
C VAL A 242 0.32 -5.03 -11.47
N GLY A 243 -0.52 -4.22 -12.11
CA GLY A 243 -1.89 -3.99 -11.66
C GLY A 243 -2.73 -5.26 -11.63
N LEU A 244 -2.66 -6.07 -12.70
CA LEU A 244 -3.38 -7.35 -12.78
C LEU A 244 -2.87 -8.37 -11.76
N TRP A 245 -1.55 -8.47 -11.54
CA TRP A 245 -0.94 -9.32 -10.54
C TRP A 245 -1.40 -8.93 -9.13
N TRP A 246 -1.28 -7.65 -8.79
CA TRP A 246 -1.68 -7.14 -7.49
C TRP A 246 -3.15 -7.40 -7.21
N TRP A 247 -4.03 -7.03 -8.13
CA TRP A 247 -5.46 -7.27 -7.98
C TRP A 247 -5.80 -8.76 -7.91
N GLY A 248 -5.27 -9.57 -8.83
CA GLY A 248 -5.59 -10.98 -8.98
C GLY A 248 -5.19 -11.81 -7.74
N PHE A 249 -3.93 -11.73 -7.33
CA PHE A 249 -3.45 -12.49 -6.18
C PHE A 249 -4.02 -12.00 -4.84
N SER A 250 -4.36 -10.73 -4.72
CA SER A 250 -5.04 -10.21 -3.54
C SER A 250 -6.42 -10.84 -3.32
N ARG A 251 -7.06 -11.40 -4.34
CA ARG A 251 -8.32 -12.14 -4.17
C ARG A 251 -8.15 -13.36 -3.25
N ILE A 252 -7.01 -14.05 -3.34
CA ILE A 252 -6.69 -15.18 -2.46
C ILE A 252 -6.63 -14.72 -1.00
N THR A 253 -5.95 -13.60 -0.76
CA THR A 253 -5.87 -12.98 0.58
C THR A 253 -7.24 -12.59 1.10
N LEU A 254 -8.00 -11.84 0.33
CA LEU A 254 -9.33 -11.38 0.76
C LEU A 254 -10.32 -12.53 0.99
N ALA A 255 -10.19 -13.63 0.27
CA ALA A 255 -11.02 -14.82 0.50
C ALA A 255 -10.61 -15.57 1.77
N GLY A 256 -9.31 -15.66 2.07
CA GLY A 256 -8.79 -16.47 3.17
C GLY A 256 -8.63 -15.74 4.50
N LEU A 257 -8.69 -14.40 4.54
CA LEU A 257 -8.68 -13.64 5.78
C LEU A 257 -10.02 -13.80 6.53
N PRO A 258 -10.02 -13.76 7.89
CA PRO A 258 -11.22 -13.86 8.69
C PRO A 258 -12.19 -12.73 8.39
N GLY A 259 -13.49 -13.01 8.53
CA GLY A 259 -14.54 -11.99 8.48
C GLY A 259 -14.47 -11.03 9.67
N GLU A 260 -15.21 -9.95 9.55
CA GLU A 260 -15.22 -8.85 10.55
C GLU A 260 -15.79 -9.29 11.90
N GLU A 261 -16.70 -10.27 11.91
CA GLU A 261 -17.30 -10.85 13.12
C GLU A 261 -16.29 -11.62 13.99
N ALA A 262 -15.27 -12.22 13.37
CA ALA A 262 -14.24 -12.98 14.08
C ALA A 262 -13.21 -12.12 14.81
N SER A 263 -13.21 -10.80 14.62
CA SER A 263 -12.27 -9.88 15.27
C SER A 263 -12.77 -9.34 16.62
N GLY A 264 -13.93 -9.80 17.13
CA GLY A 264 -14.45 -9.44 18.47
C GLY A 264 -14.89 -7.99 18.64
N GLN A 265 -14.89 -7.19 17.57
CA GLN A 265 -15.22 -5.76 17.59
C GLN A 265 -16.46 -5.47 16.75
N ALA A 266 -17.52 -6.25 17.00
CA ALA A 266 -18.82 -5.98 16.39
C ALA A 266 -19.44 -4.73 17.02
N GLY A 267 -19.45 -3.63 16.25
CA GLY A 267 -20.56 -2.71 16.39
C GLY A 267 -20.40 -1.36 17.02
N LEU A 268 -19.41 -0.56 16.69
CA LEU A 268 -19.61 0.89 16.74
C LEU A 268 -20.01 1.41 15.36
N ARG A 269 -21.32 1.53 15.13
CA ARG A 269 -21.87 2.28 13.99
C ARG A 269 -21.62 3.76 14.26
N THR A 270 -20.43 4.25 13.93
CA THR A 270 -20.11 5.67 14.05
C THR A 270 -20.20 6.32 12.67
N THR A 271 -20.68 7.57 12.65
CA THR A 271 -20.67 8.41 11.46
C THR A 271 -19.22 8.78 11.08
N ALA A 272 -18.96 9.23 9.84
CA ALA A 272 -17.63 9.68 9.40
C ALA A 272 -17.00 10.72 10.35
N LEU A 273 -17.83 11.61 10.92
CA LEU A 273 -17.42 12.57 11.95
C LEU A 273 -17.01 11.89 13.27
N GLY A 274 -17.64 10.79 13.64
CA GLY A 274 -17.26 10.00 14.82
C GLY A 274 -15.87 9.38 14.66
N TRP A 275 -15.54 8.87 13.49
CA TRP A 275 -14.21 8.34 13.17
C TRP A 275 -13.11 9.40 13.22
N LEU A 276 -13.38 10.60 12.71
CA LEU A 276 -12.46 11.74 12.83
C LEU A 276 -12.19 12.11 14.28
N ARG A 277 -13.23 12.07 15.14
CA ARG A 277 -13.11 12.39 16.56
C ARG A 277 -12.29 11.34 17.33
N ILE A 278 -12.45 10.07 17.01
CA ILE A 278 -11.68 8.96 17.59
C ILE A 278 -10.20 9.07 17.17
N GLY A 279 -9.91 9.21 15.88
CA GLY A 279 -8.55 9.37 15.40
C GLY A 279 -7.85 10.62 15.96
N TRP A 280 -8.59 11.72 16.14
CA TRP A 280 -8.07 12.94 16.77
C TRP A 280 -7.82 12.80 18.27
N SER A 281 -8.63 12.01 18.98
CA SER A 281 -8.42 11.75 20.42
C SER A 281 -7.19 10.87 20.68
N GLU A 282 -6.89 9.94 19.79
CA GLU A 282 -5.67 9.12 19.88
C GLU A 282 -4.41 9.93 19.62
N LEU A 283 -4.44 10.86 18.65
CA LEU A 283 -3.33 11.80 18.42
C LEU A 283 -3.04 12.73 19.58
N ARG A 284 -4.02 13.00 20.47
CA ARG A 284 -3.84 13.84 21.66
C ARG A 284 -3.37 13.06 22.89
N GLY A 285 -3.42 11.73 22.82
CA GLY A 285 -3.01 10.84 23.92
C GLY A 285 -1.56 10.36 23.83
N VAL A 286 -0.84 10.73 22.76
CA VAL A 286 0.59 10.50 22.57
C VAL A 286 1.35 11.79 22.90
#